data_f3b685eb09f338c7badf25b417681ece
#
_entry.id   f3b685eb09f338c7badf25b417681ece
#
_cell.length_a   1.000
_cell.length_b   1.000
_cell.length_c   1.000
_cell.angle_alpha   90.00
_cell.angle_beta   90.00
_cell.angle_gamma   90.00
#
_symmetry.space_group_name_H-M   'P 1'
#
loop_
_entity.id
_entity.type
_entity.pdbx_description
1 polymer ?
#
loop_
_entity_poly.entity_id
_entity_poly.type
_entity_poly.pdbx_seq_one_letter_code
_entity_poly.pdbx_strand_id
1 'polypeptide(L)'
;MGEQKTSAAVQSVDRALLVLEIVAKLGQAGATEIAAELGVHKSTVSRLIAVLESRGYVEQASERGKYRLGFTVARLARAGGGHVFFFSSRAQGSRIELGIC
;
A
#
# COMPACT_ATOMS: atom_id res chain seq x y z
N MET A 1 -13.90 -16.57 11.34
CA MET A 1 -13.96 -16.16 11.44
C MET A 1 -14.24 -15.43 11.15
N GLY A 2 -14.52 -15.23 10.99
CA GLY A 2 -14.86 -14.55 10.86
C GLY A 2 -15.03 -13.89 10.40
N GLU A 3 -14.95 -13.67 10.37
CA GLU A 3 -15.06 -13.16 9.98
C GLU A 3 -15.36 -12.74 9.24
N GLN A 4 -15.57 -12.73 9.05
CA GLN A 4 -15.85 -12.42 8.22
C GLN A 4 -16.76 -11.59 7.84
N LYS A 5 -17.35 -11.16 8.51
CA LYS A 5 -18.20 -10.34 8.38
C LYS A 5 -17.63 -9.14 8.69
N THR A 6 -16.92 -8.59 7.87
CA THR A 6 -16.16 -7.44 8.05
C THR A 6 -17.03 -6.26 7.83
N SER A 7 -17.05 -5.32 8.69
CA SER A 7 -17.82 -4.12 8.52
C SER A 7 -17.19 -3.33 7.37
N ALA A 8 -17.91 -2.37 6.86
CA ALA A 8 -17.40 -1.54 5.79
C ALA A 8 -16.12 -0.83 6.20
N ALA A 9 -16.02 -0.41 7.45
CA ALA A 9 -14.82 0.27 7.93
C ALA A 9 -13.62 -0.66 7.94
N VAL A 10 -13.81 -1.88 8.40
CA VAL A 10 -12.73 -2.83 8.44
C VAL A 10 -12.32 -3.24 7.04
N GLN A 11 -13.28 -3.34 6.13
CA GLN A 11 -13.00 -3.66 4.75
C GLN A 11 -12.19 -2.56 4.10
N SER A 12 -12.47 -1.32 4.43
CA SER A 12 -11.74 -0.19 3.89
C SER A 12 -10.29 -0.21 4.36
N VAL A 13 -10.07 -0.57 5.61
CA VAL A 13 -8.72 -0.66 6.14
C VAL A 13 -7.94 -1.74 5.40
N ASP A 14 -8.58 -2.88 5.21
CA ASP A 14 -7.95 -3.97 4.49
C ASP A 14 -7.58 -3.55 3.08
N ARG A 15 -8.49 -2.88 2.41
CA ARG A 15 -8.24 -2.42 1.06
C ARG A 15 -7.15 -1.36 0.99
N ALA A 16 -7.10 -0.48 1.97
CA ALA A 16 -6.07 0.54 2.00
C ALA A 16 -4.69 -0.10 2.12
N LEU A 17 -4.58 -1.13 2.94
CA LEU A 17 -3.30 -1.82 3.08
C LEU A 17 -2.92 -2.53 1.78
N LEU A 18 -3.92 -3.10 1.09
CA LEU A 18 -3.66 -3.73 -0.18
C LEU A 18 -3.21 -2.71 -1.23
N VAL A 19 -3.74 -1.50 -1.19
CA VAL A 19 -3.30 -0.44 -2.07
C VAL A 19 -1.80 -0.21 -1.89
N LEU A 20 -1.35 -0.15 -0.64
CA LEU A 20 0.06 0.06 -0.37
C LEU A 20 0.90 -1.08 -0.94
N GLU A 21 0.42 -2.29 -0.79
CA GLU A 21 1.16 -3.44 -1.30
C GLU A 21 1.24 -3.44 -2.82
N ILE A 22 0.17 -3.03 -3.48
CA ILE A 22 0.15 -2.96 -4.93
C ILE A 22 1.10 -1.88 -5.42
N VAL A 23 1.07 -0.71 -4.77
CA VAL A 23 1.96 0.37 -5.15
C VAL A 23 3.42 -0.05 -4.96
N ALA A 24 3.70 -0.74 -3.87
CA ALA A 24 5.05 -1.23 -3.61
C ALA A 24 5.49 -2.22 -4.68
N LYS A 25 4.58 -3.10 -5.07
CA LYS A 25 4.88 -4.11 -6.06
C LYS A 25 5.17 -3.49 -7.43
N LEU A 26 4.40 -2.51 -7.82
CA LEU A 26 4.54 -1.90 -9.12
C LEU A 26 5.52 -0.74 -9.17
N GLY A 27 5.91 -0.24 -8.03
CA GLY A 27 6.81 0.91 -7.94
C GLY A 27 6.04 2.22 -8.04
N GLN A 28 5.22 2.35 -9.07
CA GLN A 28 4.33 3.47 -9.22
C GLN A 28 3.06 2.93 -9.82
N ALA A 29 1.93 3.45 -9.46
CA ALA A 29 0.66 2.98 -9.99
C ALA A 29 -0.40 4.06 -9.93
N GLY A 30 -1.26 4.08 -10.91
CA GLY A 30 -2.37 5.00 -10.92
C GLY A 30 -3.60 4.34 -10.34
N ALA A 31 -4.62 5.12 -10.08
CA ALA A 31 -5.85 4.62 -9.47
C ALA A 31 -6.49 3.53 -10.32
N THR A 32 -6.44 3.67 -11.62
CA THR A 32 -7.04 2.67 -12.52
C THR A 32 -6.32 1.33 -12.41
N GLU A 33 -4.99 1.37 -12.36
CA GLU A 33 -4.21 0.14 -12.23
C GLU A 33 -4.48 -0.53 -10.91
N ILE A 34 -4.55 0.25 -9.85
CA ILE A 34 -4.80 -0.27 -8.52
C ILE A 34 -6.20 -0.87 -8.45
N ALA A 35 -7.17 -0.18 -9.04
CA ALA A 35 -8.55 -0.66 -9.04
C ALA A 35 -8.65 -2.01 -9.74
N ALA A 36 -7.94 -2.16 -10.84
CA ALA A 36 -7.93 -3.42 -11.57
C ALA A 36 -7.34 -4.54 -10.73
N GLU A 37 -6.27 -4.27 -10.03
CA GLU A 37 -5.63 -5.27 -9.20
C GLU A 37 -6.52 -5.66 -8.02
N LEU A 38 -7.21 -4.70 -7.44
CA LEU A 38 -8.04 -4.97 -6.30
C LEU A 38 -9.43 -5.51 -6.67
N GLY A 39 -9.85 -5.31 -7.89
CA GLY A 39 -11.16 -5.72 -8.33
C GLY A 39 -12.27 -4.83 -7.77
N VAL A 40 -12.00 -3.54 -7.65
CA VAL A 40 -12.99 -2.60 -7.16
C VAL A 40 -13.08 -1.41 -8.11
N HIS A 41 -14.01 -0.53 -7.86
CA HIS A 41 -14.16 0.65 -8.68
C HIS A 41 -13.06 1.66 -8.43
N LYS A 42 -12.70 2.39 -9.46
CA LYS A 42 -11.69 3.43 -9.36
C LYS A 42 -12.06 4.46 -8.30
N SER A 43 -13.35 4.79 -8.18
CA SER A 43 -13.78 5.77 -7.18
C SER A 43 -13.45 5.31 -5.76
N THR A 44 -13.54 4.01 -5.51
CA THR A 44 -13.20 3.46 -4.22
C THR A 44 -11.71 3.66 -3.96
N VAL A 45 -10.90 3.35 -4.97
CA VAL A 45 -9.46 3.49 -4.83
C VAL A 45 -9.08 4.95 -4.64
N SER A 46 -9.72 5.85 -5.36
CA SER A 46 -9.41 7.27 -5.23
C SER A 46 -9.64 7.77 -3.81
N ARG A 47 -10.70 7.28 -3.18
CA ARG A 47 -10.97 7.67 -1.81
C ARG A 47 -9.93 7.11 -0.84
N LEU A 48 -9.50 5.89 -1.08
CA LEU A 48 -8.49 5.29 -0.23
C LEU A 48 -7.15 6.02 -0.40
N ILE A 49 -6.81 6.33 -1.65
CA ILE A 49 -5.58 7.04 -1.92
C ILE A 49 -5.58 8.41 -1.26
N ALA A 50 -6.72 9.10 -1.25
CA ALA A 50 -6.79 10.41 -0.64
C ALA A 50 -6.44 10.35 0.84
N VAL A 51 -6.92 9.34 1.54
CA VAL A 51 -6.60 9.17 2.94
C VAL A 51 -5.13 8.80 3.13
N LEU A 52 -4.65 7.88 2.32
CA LEU A 52 -3.26 7.44 2.41
C LEU A 52 -2.31 8.60 2.11
N GLU A 53 -2.67 9.40 1.14
CA GLU A 53 -1.86 10.56 0.77
C GLU A 53 -1.85 11.59 1.89
N SER A 54 -3.00 11.80 2.52
CA SER A 54 -3.09 12.79 3.59
C SER A 54 -2.20 12.43 4.76
N ARG A 55 -1.87 11.17 4.91
CA ARG A 55 -1.02 10.75 6.01
C ARG A 55 0.41 10.42 5.58
N GLY A 56 0.71 10.67 4.33
CA GLY A 56 2.07 10.45 3.82
C GLY A 56 2.42 9.02 3.50
N TYR A 57 1.43 8.15 3.38
CA TYR A 57 1.68 6.76 3.05
C TYR A 57 1.89 6.58 1.56
N VAL A 58 1.26 7.44 0.75
CA VAL A 58 1.55 7.48 -0.68
C VAL A 58 1.75 8.93 -1.05
N GLU A 59 2.42 9.16 -2.15
CA GLU A 59 2.62 10.51 -2.66
C GLU A 59 2.56 10.46 -4.16
N GLN A 60 2.32 11.58 -4.78
CA GLN A 60 2.26 11.64 -6.23
C GLN A 60 3.65 11.46 -6.78
N ALA A 61 3.77 10.61 -7.77
CA ALA A 61 5.05 10.39 -8.41
C ALA A 61 5.25 11.48 -9.45
N SER A 62 6.41 11.52 -10.06
CA SER A 62 6.69 12.48 -11.08
C SER A 62 5.74 12.36 -12.24
N GLU A 63 5.33 11.15 -12.58
CA GLU A 63 4.42 10.95 -13.68
C GLU A 63 3.00 11.27 -13.21
N ARG A 64 2.29 12.12 -13.98
CA ARG A 64 1.00 12.54 -13.62
C ARG A 64 0.05 11.40 -13.45
N GLY A 65 -0.74 11.41 -12.42
CA GLY A 65 -1.71 10.39 -12.14
C GLY A 65 -1.15 9.13 -11.53
N LYS A 66 0.13 9.09 -11.24
CA LYS A 66 0.73 7.93 -10.61
C LYS A 66 1.10 8.25 -9.17
N TYR A 67 1.09 7.19 -8.36
CA TYR A 67 1.42 7.32 -6.93
C TYR A 67 2.54 6.34 -6.59
N ARG A 68 3.29 6.67 -5.59
CA ARG A 68 4.34 5.78 -5.09
C ARG A 68 4.28 5.79 -3.57
N LEU A 69 5.00 4.92 -2.91
CA LEU A 69 5.01 4.90 -1.46
C LEU A 69 5.59 6.19 -0.93
N GLY A 70 4.97 6.71 0.10
CA GLY A 70 5.40 7.97 0.69
C GLY A 70 6.36 7.76 1.82
N PHE A 71 6.91 8.86 2.33
CA PHE A 71 7.94 8.81 3.36
C PHE A 71 7.47 8.21 4.67
N THR A 72 6.17 8.25 4.94
CA THR A 72 5.66 7.67 6.19
C THR A 72 5.95 6.18 6.26
N VAL A 73 5.90 5.49 5.13
CA VAL A 73 6.18 4.07 5.09
C VAL A 73 7.63 3.82 5.51
N ALA A 74 8.55 4.61 4.99
CA ALA A 74 9.95 4.47 5.34
C ALA A 74 10.18 4.79 6.82
N ARG A 75 9.48 5.78 7.31
CA ARG A 75 9.61 6.19 8.68
C ARG A 75 9.11 5.10 9.62
N LEU A 76 8.00 4.46 9.29
CA LEU A 76 7.47 3.39 10.11
C LEU A 76 8.43 2.20 10.12
N ALA A 77 8.98 1.88 8.97
CA ALA A 77 9.91 0.78 8.87
C ALA A 77 11.15 1.04 9.73
N ARG A 78 11.67 2.25 9.70
CA ARG A 78 12.84 2.60 10.46
C ARG A 78 12.53 2.59 11.95
N ALA A 79 11.37 3.04 12.34
CA ALA A 79 10.99 3.05 13.74
C ALA A 79 10.86 1.63 14.28
N GLY A 80 10.50 0.70 13.42
CA GLY A 80 10.43 -0.70 13.80
C GLY A 80 11.78 -1.37 13.89
N GLY A 81 12.78 -0.72 13.39
CA GLY A 81 14.15 -1.21 13.46
C GLY A 81 14.39 -2.39 12.57
N GLY A 82 15.46 -3.03 12.78
CA GLY A 82 15.88 -4.12 11.96
C GLY A 82 14.96 -5.31 12.03
N HIS A 83 14.21 -5.45 13.09
CA HIS A 83 13.31 -6.51 13.23
C HIS A 83 12.29 -6.54 12.16
N VAL A 84 11.67 -5.41 11.86
CA VAL A 84 10.64 -5.33 10.84
C VAL A 84 11.22 -5.65 9.49
N PHE A 85 12.34 -5.05 9.18
CA PHE A 85 12.96 -5.25 7.91
C PHE A 85 13.35 -6.69 7.71
N PHE A 86 13.98 -7.30 8.69
CA PHE A 86 14.44 -8.64 8.61
C PHE A 86 13.25 -9.59 8.44
N PHE A 87 12.20 -9.41 9.19
CA PHE A 87 11.06 -10.24 9.15
C PHE A 87 10.39 -10.16 7.80
N SER A 88 10.27 -9.01 7.26
CA SER A 88 9.68 -8.80 6.01
C SER A 88 10.44 -9.50 4.94
N SER A 89 11.71 -9.45 4.96
CA SER A 89 12.53 -10.07 4.01
C SER A 89 12.32 -11.54 4.03
N ARG A 90 12.19 -12.15 5.20
CA ARG A 90 11.95 -13.50 5.26
C ARG A 90 10.60 -13.88 4.82
N ALA A 91 9.62 -13.15 5.11
CA ALA A 91 8.30 -13.42 4.76
C ALA A 91 8.14 -13.37 3.28
N GLN A 92 8.82 -12.47 2.64
CA GLN A 92 8.60 -12.40 1.30
C GLN A 92 9.43 -13.22 0.62
N GLY A 93 10.43 -13.49 1.10
CA GLY A 93 11.27 -14.28 0.48
C GLY A 93 11.62 -13.75 -0.72
N SER A 94 10.98 -13.43 -1.40
CA SER A 94 11.31 -13.05 -2.61
C SER A 94 11.11 -11.74 -2.95
N ARG A 95 10.26 -11.24 -2.68
CA ARG A 95 10.01 -10.05 -3.17
C ARG A 95 10.64 -9.09 -2.63
N ILE A 96 11.01 -9.19 -1.87
CA ILE A 96 11.51 -8.30 -1.28
C ILE A 96 12.51 -7.78 -1.63
N GLU A 97 12.82 -8.27 -1.76
CA GLU A 97 13.80 -7.85 -1.97
C GLU A 97 13.73 -6.86 -2.68
N LEU A 98 13.08 -6.63 -3.01
CA LEU A 98 13.06 -5.79 -3.68
C LEU A 98 13.19 -4.69 -3.28
N GLY A 99 12.91 -4.63 -3.11
CA GLY A 99 13.05 -3.53 -2.90
C GLY A 99 13.56 -2.98 -2.04
N ILE A 100 13.58 -3.14 -1.65
CA ILE A 100 14.01 -2.62 -0.82
C ILE A 100 15.03 -2.66 -0.66
N CYS A 101 15.18 -3.06 -0.85
CA CYS A 101 16.13 -3.02 -0.55
C CYS A 101 16.58 -2.49 -0.73
#